data_74f21bba10e0eb927309cb5216cccb2c
#
_entry.id   74f21bba10e0eb927309cb5216cccb2c
#
_cell.length_a   1.000
_cell.length_b   1.000
_cell.length_c   1.000
_cell.angle_alpha   90.00
_cell.angle_beta   90.00
_cell.angle_gamma   90.00
#
_symmetry.space_group_name_H-M   'P 1'
#
loop_
_entity.id
_entity.type
_entity.pdbx_description
1 polymer ?
#
loop_
_entity_poly.entity_id
_entity_poly.type
_entity_poly.pdbx_seq_one_letter_code
_entity_poly.pdbx_strand_id
1 'polypeptide(L)'
;MTMSRWEQMSLIETLPYSLSQTGPDDIDGVGNYYLEILSHGGGKHSALTLYLLDTHSYSPDEHAFKGYDWLKKNQIDWFRTTAQGLKKAHEKYAHIHMNLAFIHIPLPEYNDKTNPFKGEWREGVTAPGFNSGFRDALVAENVVMVSCGQ
;
A
#
# COMPACT_ATOMS: atom_id res chain seq x y z
N MET A 1 13.13 -25.30 -9.57
CA MET A 1 12.49 -24.20 -10.33
C MET A 1 11.80 -23.31 -9.30
N THR A 2 12.15 -22.04 -9.23
CA THR A 2 11.58 -21.11 -8.24
C THR A 2 10.33 -20.48 -8.86
N MET A 3 9.21 -20.50 -8.15
CA MET A 3 7.97 -19.84 -8.61
C MET A 3 8.18 -18.34 -8.71
N SER A 4 7.70 -17.73 -9.78
CA SER A 4 7.62 -16.28 -9.91
C SER A 4 6.63 -15.69 -8.89
N ARG A 5 6.72 -14.38 -8.64
CA ARG A 5 5.77 -13.68 -7.74
C ARG A 5 4.33 -13.77 -8.24
N TRP A 6 4.12 -13.72 -9.55
CA TRP A 6 2.83 -13.92 -10.19
C TRP A 6 2.26 -15.32 -9.93
N GLU A 7 3.07 -16.36 -10.13
CA GLU A 7 2.65 -17.74 -9.85
C GLU A 7 2.33 -17.95 -8.37
N GLN A 8 3.11 -17.35 -7.47
CA GLN A 8 2.84 -17.40 -6.04
C GLN A 8 1.51 -16.73 -5.68
N MET A 9 1.27 -15.52 -6.17
CA MET A 9 0.00 -14.82 -5.92
C MET A 9 -1.19 -15.55 -6.54
N SER A 10 -1.06 -16.04 -7.77
CA SER A 10 -2.11 -16.84 -8.40
C SER A 10 -2.44 -18.09 -7.60
N LEU A 11 -1.44 -18.73 -6.98
CA LEU A 11 -1.68 -19.86 -6.08
C LEU A 11 -2.41 -19.42 -4.80
N ILE A 12 -1.99 -18.31 -4.19
CA ILE A 12 -2.59 -17.76 -2.97
C ILE A 12 -4.07 -17.39 -3.20
N GLU A 13 -4.41 -16.85 -4.36
CA GLU A 13 -5.79 -16.54 -4.74
C GLU A 13 -6.71 -17.77 -4.76
N THR A 14 -6.16 -18.97 -5.01
CA THR A 14 -6.94 -20.22 -5.03
C THR A 14 -7.23 -20.77 -3.64
N LEU A 15 -6.57 -20.28 -2.61
CA LEU A 15 -6.74 -20.81 -1.25
C LEU A 15 -8.11 -20.46 -0.68
N PRO A 16 -8.75 -21.38 0.06
CA PRO A 16 -10.00 -21.10 0.75
C PRO A 16 -9.84 -19.90 1.70
N TYR A 17 -10.80 -18.99 1.64
CA TYR A 17 -10.83 -17.75 2.45
C TYR A 17 -9.74 -16.73 2.15
N SER A 18 -8.93 -16.91 1.10
CA SER A 18 -8.01 -15.88 0.63
C SER A 18 -8.79 -14.71 0.02
N LEU A 19 -8.42 -13.50 0.39
CA LEU A 19 -8.89 -12.26 -0.23
C LEU A 19 -7.77 -11.57 -1.00
N SER A 20 -6.60 -12.21 -1.10
CA SER A 20 -5.46 -11.71 -1.85
C SER A 20 -5.76 -11.63 -3.34
N GLN A 21 -5.19 -10.64 -4.01
CA GLN A 21 -5.34 -10.42 -5.45
C GLN A 21 -3.99 -10.09 -6.06
N THR A 22 -3.72 -10.60 -7.25
CA THR A 22 -2.52 -10.25 -8.03
C THR A 22 -2.47 -8.77 -8.37
N GLY A 23 -3.64 -8.15 -8.48
CA GLY A 23 -3.79 -6.74 -8.86
C GLY A 23 -3.72 -6.52 -10.38
N PRO A 24 -3.72 -5.25 -10.83
CA PRO A 24 -3.61 -4.90 -12.23
C PRO A 24 -2.27 -5.34 -12.83
N ASP A 25 -2.28 -5.78 -14.07
CA ASP A 25 -1.10 -6.26 -14.80
C ASP A 25 -0.36 -5.13 -15.57
N ASP A 26 -0.96 -3.95 -15.64
CA ASP A 26 -0.44 -2.76 -16.30
C ASP A 26 0.31 -1.78 -15.39
N ILE A 27 0.47 -2.14 -14.10
CA ILE A 27 1.25 -1.38 -13.13
C ILE A 27 2.39 -2.23 -12.55
N ASP A 28 3.44 -1.58 -12.07
CA ASP A 28 4.56 -2.27 -11.44
C ASP A 28 4.15 -3.04 -10.17
N GLY A 29 4.82 -4.17 -9.94
CA GLY A 29 4.61 -4.99 -8.76
C GLY A 29 3.50 -6.03 -8.91
N VAL A 30 3.37 -6.88 -7.91
CA VAL A 30 2.38 -7.96 -7.84
C VAL A 30 1.71 -7.94 -6.46
N GLY A 31 0.39 -7.86 -6.43
CA GLY A 31 -0.35 -7.77 -5.17
C GLY A 31 -0.67 -6.33 -4.78
N ASN A 32 -0.87 -5.46 -5.78
CA ASN A 32 -1.46 -4.14 -5.54
C ASN A 32 -2.98 -4.27 -5.62
N TYR A 33 -3.65 -4.25 -4.49
CA TYR A 33 -5.11 -4.38 -4.45
C TYR A 33 -5.70 -3.64 -3.25
N TYR A 34 -7.01 -3.57 -3.21
CA TYR A 34 -7.74 -3.02 -2.07
C TYR A 34 -8.87 -3.94 -1.62
N LEU A 35 -9.24 -3.81 -0.37
CA LEU A 35 -10.37 -4.48 0.23
C LEU A 35 -11.27 -3.45 0.90
N GLU A 36 -12.57 -3.60 0.74
CA GLU A 36 -13.56 -2.73 1.37
C GLU A 36 -14.19 -3.43 2.57
N ILE A 37 -14.17 -2.76 3.70
CA ILE A 37 -14.94 -3.14 4.88
C ILE A 37 -16.25 -2.39 4.82
N LEU A 38 -17.34 -3.12 4.59
CA LEU A 38 -18.65 -2.53 4.44
C LEU A 38 -19.23 -2.08 5.79
N SER A 39 -20.08 -1.07 5.74
CA SER A 39 -20.78 -0.57 6.92
C SER A 39 -21.76 -1.59 7.49
N HIS A 40 -22.05 -1.47 8.78
CA HIS A 40 -22.97 -2.36 9.51
C HIS A 40 -24.38 -2.41 8.90
N GLY A 41 -25.06 -3.55 9.07
CA GLY A 41 -26.47 -3.67 8.69
C GLY A 41 -26.74 -3.87 7.20
N GLY A 42 -25.84 -4.54 6.46
CA GLY A 42 -25.96 -4.72 5.01
C GLY A 42 -25.67 -3.44 4.24
N GLY A 43 -24.75 -2.66 4.79
CA GLY A 43 -24.37 -1.35 4.30
C GLY A 43 -24.03 -1.33 2.82
N LYS A 44 -24.48 -0.27 2.17
CA LYS A 44 -24.29 -0.02 0.73
C LYS A 44 -23.03 0.76 0.45
N HIS A 45 -22.20 1.02 1.46
CA HIS A 45 -20.98 1.81 1.32
C HIS A 45 -19.84 1.23 2.15
N SER A 46 -18.66 1.52 1.74
CA SER A 46 -17.43 1.18 2.46
C SER A 46 -17.32 2.06 3.72
N ALA A 47 -17.12 1.42 4.87
CA ALA A 47 -16.77 2.11 6.11
C ALA A 47 -15.27 2.40 6.16
N LEU A 48 -14.47 1.53 5.55
CA LEU A 48 -13.02 1.61 5.53
C LEU A 48 -12.47 0.88 4.31
N THR A 49 -11.45 1.42 3.66
CA THR A 49 -10.73 0.74 2.59
C THR A 49 -9.31 0.41 3.05
N LEU A 50 -8.90 -0.82 2.82
CA LEU A 50 -7.56 -1.33 3.06
C LEU A 50 -6.83 -1.40 1.72
N TYR A 51 -5.71 -0.70 1.57
CA TYR A 51 -4.84 -0.78 0.41
C TYR A 51 -3.62 -1.63 0.73
N LEU A 52 -3.35 -2.61 -0.10
CA LEU A 52 -2.16 -3.44 -0.02
C LEU A 52 -1.32 -3.15 -1.26
N LEU A 53 -0.06 -2.77 -1.05
CA LEU A 53 0.80 -2.31 -2.14
C LEU A 53 2.14 -3.04 -2.09
N ASP A 54 2.57 -3.50 -3.25
CA ASP A 54 3.86 -4.15 -3.41
C ASP A 54 4.99 -3.11 -3.46
N THR A 55 5.81 -3.11 -2.44
CA THR A 55 7.00 -2.24 -2.34
C THR A 55 8.25 -2.87 -2.95
N HIS A 56 8.08 -3.94 -3.73
CA HIS A 56 9.14 -4.67 -4.41
C HIS A 56 10.14 -5.34 -3.47
N SER A 57 11.43 -5.32 -3.80
CA SER A 57 12.52 -5.95 -3.07
C SER A 57 13.73 -5.01 -3.05
N TYR A 58 14.84 -5.41 -3.69
CA TYR A 58 16.03 -4.57 -3.81
C TYR A 58 15.93 -3.65 -5.03
N SER A 59 16.62 -2.51 -4.95
CA SER A 59 16.73 -1.57 -6.07
C SER A 59 17.25 -2.27 -7.34
N PRO A 60 16.62 -2.05 -8.49
CA PRO A 60 17.10 -2.58 -9.76
C PRO A 60 18.39 -1.89 -10.23
N ASP A 61 18.72 -0.73 -9.67
CA ASP A 61 19.94 0.04 -9.94
C ASP A 61 20.67 0.38 -8.64
N GLU A 62 21.47 -0.58 -8.18
CA GLU A 62 22.30 -0.41 -6.96
C GLU A 62 23.36 0.68 -7.07
N HIS A 63 23.73 1.11 -8.28
CA HIS A 63 24.69 2.20 -8.48
C HIS A 63 24.06 3.56 -8.24
N ALA A 64 22.82 3.75 -8.69
CA ALA A 64 22.08 5.00 -8.49
C ALA A 64 21.43 5.07 -7.11
N PHE A 65 20.78 3.98 -6.70
CA PHE A 65 20.04 3.89 -5.45
C PHE A 65 20.35 2.58 -4.73
N LYS A 66 21.16 2.66 -3.68
CA LYS A 66 21.51 1.50 -2.87
C LYS A 66 20.35 1.05 -1.98
N GLY A 67 20.24 -0.25 -1.79
CA GLY A 67 19.31 -0.85 -0.84
C GLY A 67 17.99 -1.25 -1.47
N TYR A 68 16.89 -0.87 -0.83
CA TYR A 68 15.57 -1.31 -1.25
C TYR A 68 14.98 -0.48 -2.39
N ASP A 69 14.09 -1.12 -3.14
CA ASP A 69 13.27 -0.50 -4.16
C ASP A 69 12.11 0.30 -3.52
N TRP A 70 11.32 0.99 -4.33
CA TRP A 70 10.26 1.91 -3.89
C TRP A 70 9.00 1.74 -4.73
N LEU A 71 7.87 2.23 -4.21
CA LEU A 71 6.63 2.31 -4.97
C LEU A 71 6.81 3.17 -6.21
N LYS A 72 6.46 2.61 -7.37
CA LYS A 72 6.61 3.28 -8.67
C LYS A 72 5.50 4.29 -8.90
N LYS A 73 5.75 5.21 -9.80
CA LYS A 73 4.78 6.27 -10.12
C LYS A 73 3.41 5.72 -10.54
N ASN A 74 3.38 4.68 -11.37
CA ASN A 74 2.12 4.08 -11.83
C ASN A 74 1.34 3.40 -10.69
N GLN A 75 2.02 2.83 -9.68
CA GLN A 75 1.38 2.30 -8.47
C GLN A 75 0.74 3.43 -7.65
N ILE A 76 1.45 4.55 -7.50
CA ILE A 76 0.95 5.73 -6.78
C ILE A 76 -0.24 6.35 -7.53
N ASP A 77 -0.15 6.45 -8.84
CA ASP A 77 -1.23 6.98 -9.68
C ASP A 77 -2.47 6.06 -9.61
N TRP A 78 -2.27 4.75 -9.66
CA TRP A 78 -3.34 3.76 -9.47
C TRP A 78 -4.00 3.89 -8.09
N PHE A 79 -3.20 3.97 -7.02
CA PHE A 79 -3.71 4.16 -5.66
C PHE A 79 -4.58 5.41 -5.56
N ARG A 80 -4.10 6.56 -6.05
CA ARG A 80 -4.85 7.81 -6.02
C ARG A 80 -6.14 7.75 -6.81
N THR A 81 -6.07 7.24 -8.04
CA THR A 81 -7.25 7.11 -8.90
C THR A 81 -8.30 6.21 -8.27
N THR A 82 -7.88 5.09 -7.68
CA THR A 82 -8.75 4.15 -6.98
C THR A 82 -9.40 4.79 -5.75
N ALA A 83 -8.59 5.44 -4.91
CA ALA A 83 -9.09 6.10 -3.69
C ALA A 83 -10.09 7.21 -3.99
N GLN A 84 -9.82 8.03 -5.00
CA GLN A 84 -10.74 9.09 -5.45
C GLN A 84 -12.02 8.53 -6.04
N GLY A 85 -11.93 7.46 -6.83
CA GLY A 85 -13.09 6.76 -7.38
C GLY A 85 -13.99 6.18 -6.29
N LEU A 86 -13.42 5.50 -5.30
CA LEU A 86 -14.16 4.95 -4.16
C LEU A 86 -14.77 6.07 -3.30
N LYS A 87 -14.03 7.11 -3.01
CA LYS A 87 -14.55 8.28 -2.29
C LYS A 87 -15.77 8.86 -2.98
N LYS A 88 -15.69 9.09 -4.28
CA LYS A 88 -16.80 9.61 -5.09
C LYS A 88 -18.00 8.64 -5.11
N ALA A 89 -17.76 7.35 -5.22
CA ALA A 89 -18.83 6.34 -5.20
C ALA A 89 -19.60 6.29 -3.88
N HIS A 90 -18.92 6.56 -2.77
CA HIS A 90 -19.47 6.46 -1.42
C HIS A 90 -19.87 7.80 -0.79
N GLU A 91 -19.53 8.95 -1.38
CA GLU A 91 -19.75 10.29 -0.81
C GLU A 91 -21.21 10.57 -0.42
N LYS A 92 -22.16 9.99 -1.16
CA LYS A 92 -23.61 10.12 -0.86
C LYS A 92 -24.06 9.32 0.36
N TYR A 93 -23.24 8.40 0.86
CA TYR A 93 -23.57 7.54 2.01
C TYR A 93 -22.73 7.89 3.24
N ALA A 94 -21.54 8.43 3.06
CA ALA A 94 -20.62 8.76 4.14
C ALA A 94 -19.85 10.04 3.82
N HIS A 95 -19.82 10.97 4.79
CA HIS A 95 -19.06 12.21 4.66
C HIS A 95 -17.55 11.99 4.87
N ILE A 96 -17.16 10.91 5.54
CA ILE A 96 -15.78 10.56 5.81
C ILE A 96 -15.52 9.19 5.19
N HIS A 97 -14.54 9.13 4.30
CA HIS A 97 -13.99 7.90 3.74
C HIS A 97 -12.60 7.68 4.32
N MET A 98 -12.45 6.64 5.13
CA MET A 98 -11.18 6.32 5.77
C MET A 98 -10.43 5.26 4.98
N ASN A 99 -9.12 5.41 4.91
CA ASN A 99 -8.24 4.50 4.23
C ASN A 99 -7.10 4.05 5.16
N LEU A 100 -6.71 2.79 5.06
CA LEU A 100 -5.48 2.25 5.64
C LEU A 100 -4.59 1.73 4.52
N ALA A 101 -3.29 1.86 4.67
CA ALA A 101 -2.32 1.30 3.72
C ALA A 101 -1.41 0.29 4.41
N PHE A 102 -1.12 -0.80 3.71
CA PHE A 102 -0.24 -1.87 4.14
C PHE A 102 0.87 -2.03 3.09
N ILE A 103 2.08 -1.87 3.54
CA ILE A 103 3.30 -2.00 2.74
C ILE A 103 4.32 -2.84 3.50
N HIS A 104 5.33 -3.37 2.85
CA HIS A 104 6.40 -4.09 3.54
C HIS A 104 7.60 -3.16 3.79
N ILE A 105 8.22 -2.63 2.75
CA ILE A 105 9.35 -1.73 2.88
C ILE A 105 8.85 -0.36 3.37
N PRO A 106 9.38 0.16 4.50
CA PRO A 106 8.92 1.41 5.07
C PRO A 106 9.27 2.61 4.20
N LEU A 107 8.54 3.71 4.38
CA LEU A 107 8.79 4.96 3.67
C LEU A 107 10.02 5.68 4.24
N PRO A 108 10.75 6.46 3.42
CA PRO A 108 11.90 7.25 3.88
C PRO A 108 11.59 8.18 5.05
N GLU A 109 10.36 8.67 5.14
CA GLU A 109 9.90 9.57 6.21
C GLU A 109 9.92 8.93 7.61
N TYR A 110 9.91 7.60 7.71
CA TYR A 110 10.07 6.91 9.00
C TYR A 110 11.47 7.13 9.62
N ASN A 111 12.45 7.58 8.85
CA ASN A 111 13.77 7.98 9.38
C ASN A 111 13.76 9.33 10.10
N ASP A 112 12.69 10.12 9.97
CA ASP A 112 12.60 11.42 10.64
C ASP A 112 12.25 11.26 12.12
N LYS A 113 13.30 11.24 12.95
CA LYS A 113 13.20 11.12 14.41
C LYS A 113 12.70 12.39 15.10
N THR A 114 12.49 13.47 14.37
CA THR A 114 11.94 14.72 14.94
C THR A 114 10.44 14.61 15.15
N ASN A 115 9.77 13.71 14.45
CA ASN A 115 8.36 13.42 14.67
C ASN A 115 8.14 12.66 15.98
N PRO A 116 7.10 12.99 16.76
CA PRO A 116 6.77 12.24 17.96
C PRO A 116 6.41 10.79 17.60
N PHE A 117 6.97 9.86 18.36
CA PHE A 117 6.64 8.43 18.21
C PHE A 117 6.32 7.82 19.58
N LYS A 118 5.61 6.69 19.56
CA LYS A 118 5.35 5.85 20.74
C LYS A 118 5.93 4.47 20.50
N GLY A 119 6.55 3.91 21.52
CA GLY A 119 7.16 2.58 21.46
C GLY A 119 8.68 2.64 21.56
N GLU A 120 9.35 1.61 21.09
CA GLU A 120 10.79 1.45 21.15
C GLU A 120 11.39 1.52 19.74
N TRP A 121 12.47 2.26 19.60
CA TRP A 121 13.27 2.32 18.38
C TRP A 121 14.45 1.36 18.52
N ARG A 122 14.24 0.10 18.13
CA ARG A 122 15.24 -0.97 18.35
C ARG A 122 16.26 -1.08 17.24
N GLU A 123 15.91 -0.66 16.03
CA GLU A 123 16.74 -0.80 14.83
C GLU A 123 16.54 0.37 13.87
N GLY A 124 17.45 0.50 12.89
CA GLY A 124 17.34 1.52 11.83
C GLY A 124 16.21 1.20 10.88
N VAL A 125 15.57 2.23 10.33
CA VAL A 125 14.55 2.06 9.28
C VAL A 125 15.23 1.71 7.96
N THR A 126 14.90 0.55 7.41
CA THR A 126 15.41 0.06 6.12
C THR A 126 14.56 0.58 4.96
N ALA A 127 14.51 1.89 4.82
CA ALA A 127 13.78 2.56 3.76
C ALA A 127 14.60 2.65 2.45
N PRO A 128 13.92 2.85 1.30
CA PRO A 128 14.58 3.13 0.03
C PRO A 128 15.46 4.37 0.09
N GLY A 129 16.53 4.38 -0.70
CA GLY A 129 17.37 5.56 -0.90
C GLY A 129 16.69 6.65 -1.77
N PHE A 130 15.59 6.30 -2.45
CA PHE A 130 14.78 7.21 -3.26
C PHE A 130 13.41 7.43 -2.62
N ASN A 131 13.01 8.69 -2.49
CA ASN A 131 11.66 9.05 -2.04
C ASN A 131 10.72 9.23 -3.23
N SER A 132 9.75 8.34 -3.38
CA SER A 132 8.76 8.37 -4.46
C SER A 132 7.64 9.40 -4.26
N GLY A 133 7.58 10.07 -3.11
CA GLY A 133 6.49 10.99 -2.77
C GLY A 133 5.19 10.30 -2.38
N PHE A 134 5.22 9.00 -2.07
CA PHE A 134 4.00 8.26 -1.73
C PHE A 134 3.33 8.80 -0.46
N ARG A 135 4.10 9.32 0.51
CA ARG A 135 3.54 9.98 1.70
C ARG A 135 2.54 11.09 1.35
N ASP A 136 2.86 11.90 0.36
CA ASP A 136 1.96 13.01 -0.05
C ASP A 136 0.66 12.47 -0.66
N ALA A 137 0.72 11.37 -1.39
CA ALA A 137 -0.46 10.68 -1.91
C ALA A 137 -1.31 10.12 -0.76
N LEU A 138 -0.70 9.49 0.24
CA LEU A 138 -1.40 8.98 1.42
C LEU A 138 -2.15 10.09 2.17
N VAL A 139 -1.52 11.23 2.38
CA VAL A 139 -2.13 12.39 3.04
C VAL A 139 -3.29 12.95 2.20
N ALA A 140 -3.07 13.12 0.89
CA ALA A 140 -4.10 13.65 -0.01
C ALA A 140 -5.34 12.76 -0.09
N GLU A 141 -5.18 11.45 0.00
CA GLU A 141 -6.29 10.49 -0.08
C GLU A 141 -6.78 10.03 1.31
N ASN A 142 -6.49 10.80 2.36
CA ASN A 142 -7.01 10.59 3.72
C ASN A 142 -6.69 9.20 4.29
N VAL A 143 -5.47 8.73 4.09
CA VAL A 143 -4.98 7.51 4.75
C VAL A 143 -4.62 7.84 6.19
N VAL A 144 -5.31 7.22 7.13
CA VAL A 144 -5.19 7.52 8.57
C VAL A 144 -4.12 6.66 9.27
N MET A 145 -3.71 5.58 8.63
CA MET A 145 -2.65 4.70 9.15
C MET A 145 -1.93 4.00 8.01
N VAL A 146 -0.63 3.91 8.13
CA VAL A 146 0.23 3.05 7.30
C VAL A 146 0.86 2.00 8.21
N SER A 147 0.72 0.72 7.84
CA SER A 147 1.44 -0.38 8.47
C SER A 147 2.56 -0.82 7.54
N CYS A 148 3.76 -0.94 8.07
CA CYS A 148 4.90 -1.50 7.34
C CYS A 148 5.55 -2.62 8.15
N GLY A 149 6.19 -3.52 7.43
CA GLY A 149 7.03 -4.58 7.99
C GLY A 149 8.51 -4.20 7.92
N GLN A 150 9.33 -5.19 8.25
CA GLN A 150 10.78 -5.13 8.08
C GLN A 150 11.31 -6.50 7.69
#